data_2100bc1fc0400a4d1255d24fc9124007
#
_entry.id   2100bc1fc0400a4d1255d24fc9124007
#
_cell.length_a   1.000
_cell.length_b   1.000
_cell.length_c   1.000
_cell.angle_alpha   90.00
_cell.angle_beta   90.00
_cell.angle_gamma   90.00
#
_symmetry.space_group_name_H-M   'P 1'
#
loop_
_entity.id
_entity.type
_entity.pdbx_description
1 polymer ?
#
loop_
_entity_poly.entity_id
_entity_poly.type
_entity_poly.pdbx_seq_one_letter_code
_entity_poly.pdbx_strand_id
1 'polypeptide(L)'
;MAFRWDFRRSGLFFQTRPGSYNDLTLIDFLNDLQREFRRRRVVLVWDGLPSHKSGPMQAYLRTQRSWLTVERLPGYAPDLNPAELVWGNVKGCELANLCADHLDGVEHELRAGLRRVRRSPTLAFAFLRHTGLSF
;
A
#
# COMPACT_ATOMS: atom_id res chain seq x y z
N MET A 1 -1.67 0.23 1.70
CA MET A 1 -0.99 -1.01 1.23
C MET A 1 0.50 -0.77 1.11
N ALA A 2 1.30 -1.82 1.14
CA ALA A 2 2.74 -1.74 0.98
C ALA A 2 3.24 -2.92 0.15
N PHE A 3 4.24 -2.67 -0.68
CA PHE A 3 4.90 -3.71 -1.45
C PHE A 3 6.18 -4.16 -0.75
N ARG A 4 6.44 -5.44 -0.81
CA ARG A 4 7.72 -6.03 -0.46
C ARG A 4 8.40 -6.49 -1.75
N TRP A 5 9.65 -6.10 -1.91
CA TRP A 5 10.51 -6.66 -2.93
C TRP A 5 11.84 -7.08 -2.30
N ASP A 6 12.23 -8.31 -2.51
CA ASP A 6 13.59 -8.80 -2.39
C ASP A 6 13.95 -9.48 -3.71
N PHE A 7 15.22 -9.53 -4.08
CA PHE A 7 15.70 -10.00 -5.38
C PHE A 7 15.10 -11.33 -5.88
N ARG A 8 14.36 -12.05 -5.05
CA ARG A 8 13.79 -13.35 -5.35
C ARG A 8 12.28 -13.42 -5.20
N ARG A 9 11.66 -12.49 -4.46
CA ARG A 9 10.22 -12.52 -4.14
C ARG A 9 9.65 -11.12 -4.00
N SER A 10 8.55 -10.88 -4.65
CA SER A 10 7.68 -9.75 -4.38
C SER A 10 6.49 -10.17 -3.52
N GLY A 11 5.93 -9.23 -2.81
CA GLY A 11 4.74 -9.47 -2.00
C GLY A 11 3.98 -8.17 -1.75
N LEU A 12 2.69 -8.31 -1.44
CA LEU A 12 1.81 -7.21 -1.11
C LEU A 12 1.34 -7.34 0.34
N PHE A 13 1.57 -6.32 1.14
CA PHE A 13 0.92 -6.12 2.43
C PHE A 13 -0.20 -5.10 2.27
N PHE A 14 -1.39 -5.44 2.71
CA PHE A 14 -2.53 -4.53 2.67
C PHE A 14 -3.39 -4.64 3.93
N GLN A 15 -4.10 -3.56 4.19
CA GLN A 15 -5.10 -3.47 5.24
C GLN A 15 -6.30 -2.72 4.70
N THR A 16 -7.49 -3.20 4.96
CA THR A 16 -8.75 -2.52 4.69
C THR A 16 -9.40 -2.12 5.99
N ARG A 17 -10.10 -1.00 5.99
CA ARG A 17 -10.86 -0.53 7.15
C ARG A 17 -12.07 0.27 6.69
N PRO A 18 -13.14 0.30 7.46
CA PRO A 18 -14.23 1.21 7.22
C PRO A 18 -13.79 2.67 7.42
N GLY A 19 -14.29 3.57 6.60
CA GLY A 19 -13.97 4.99 6.65
C GLY A 19 -12.63 5.38 6.02
N SER A 20 -12.27 6.64 6.16
CA SER A 20 -11.04 7.22 5.61
C SER A 20 -9.84 7.01 6.54
N TYR A 21 -8.65 6.99 5.95
CA TYR A 21 -7.41 7.02 6.70
C TYR A 21 -7.11 8.45 7.18
N ASN A 22 -6.76 8.56 8.46
CA ASN A 22 -6.18 9.75 9.07
C ASN A 22 -4.76 9.42 9.59
N ASP A 23 -4.09 10.38 10.17
CA ASP A 23 -2.72 10.22 10.70
C ASP A 23 -2.61 9.12 11.77
N LEU A 24 -3.56 9.01 12.70
CA LEU A 24 -3.54 7.94 13.72
C LEU A 24 -3.68 6.56 13.10
N THR A 25 -4.61 6.41 12.18
CA THR A 25 -4.86 5.13 11.51
C THR A 25 -3.76 4.73 10.54
N LEU A 26 -3.03 5.70 10.01
CA LEU A 26 -1.80 5.45 9.25
C LEU A 26 -0.66 5.03 10.17
N ILE A 27 -0.55 5.59 11.36
CA ILE A 27 0.43 5.14 12.37
C ILE A 27 0.16 3.69 12.77
N ASP A 28 -1.12 3.30 12.96
CA ASP A 28 -1.48 1.90 13.24
C ASP A 28 -1.05 0.98 12.09
N PHE A 29 -1.31 1.40 10.85
CA PHE A 29 -0.86 0.66 9.67
C PHE A 29 0.67 0.50 9.64
N LEU A 30 1.44 1.54 9.99
CA LEU A 30 2.90 1.47 10.04
C LEU A 30 3.40 0.57 11.17
N ASN A 31 2.71 0.54 12.31
CA ASN A 31 3.00 -0.40 13.39
C ASN A 31 2.78 -1.86 12.96
N ASP A 32 1.69 -2.13 12.23
CA ASP A 32 1.43 -3.47 11.69
C ASP A 32 2.46 -3.84 10.62
N LEU A 33 2.84 -2.88 9.77
CA LEU A 33 3.92 -3.07 8.80
C LEU A 33 5.24 -3.42 9.47
N GLN A 34 5.59 -2.77 10.59
CA GLN A 34 6.78 -3.08 11.37
C GLN A 34 6.74 -4.51 11.92
N ARG A 35 5.58 -4.97 12.39
CA ARG A 35 5.39 -6.34 12.89
C ARG A 35 5.56 -7.37 11.79
N GLU A 36 5.03 -7.10 10.59
CA GLU A 36 5.15 -7.99 9.42
C GLU A 36 6.61 -8.09 8.94
N PHE A 37 7.31 -6.96 8.91
CA PHE A 37 8.69 -6.88 8.40
C PHE A 37 9.74 -6.81 9.51
N ARG A 38 9.53 -7.53 10.61
CA ARG A 38 10.45 -7.54 11.75
C ARG A 38 11.92 -7.72 11.33
N ARG A 39 12.82 -6.89 11.92
CA ARG A 39 14.27 -6.90 11.68
C ARG A 39 14.69 -6.54 10.25
N ARG A 40 13.82 -5.92 9.45
CA ARG A 40 14.16 -5.44 8.11
C ARG A 40 14.09 -3.93 8.06
N ARG A 41 14.94 -3.34 7.24
CA ARG A 41 14.79 -1.93 6.87
C ARG A 41 13.72 -1.83 5.78
N VAL A 42 12.87 -0.83 5.90
CA VAL A 42 11.77 -0.56 4.97
C VAL A 42 11.96 0.84 4.39
N VAL A 43 11.87 0.97 3.10
CA VAL A 43 11.73 2.25 2.42
C VAL A 43 10.24 2.43 2.11
N LEU A 44 9.63 3.42 2.73
CA LEU A 44 8.24 3.78 2.50
C LEU A 44 8.20 4.88 1.45
N VAL A 45 7.63 4.56 0.31
CA VAL A 45 7.37 5.53 -0.76
C VAL A 45 5.88 5.87 -0.72
N TRP A 46 5.55 7.13 -0.52
CA TRP A 46 4.17 7.60 -0.48
C TRP A 46 3.97 8.98 -1.09
N ASP A 47 2.72 9.32 -1.36
CA ASP A 47 2.35 10.59 -1.91
C ASP A 47 2.39 11.75 -0.87
N GLY A 48 2.04 12.92 -1.32
CA GLY A 48 2.08 14.13 -0.51
C GLY A 48 0.79 14.48 0.23
N LEU A 49 -0.09 13.51 0.55
CA LEU A 49 -1.35 13.77 1.26
C LEU A 49 -1.13 14.54 2.58
N PRO A 50 -2.08 15.40 2.98
CA PRO A 50 -1.96 16.17 4.22
C PRO A 50 -1.69 15.32 5.47
N SER A 51 -2.34 14.16 5.60
CA SER A 51 -2.15 13.22 6.70
C SER A 51 -0.71 12.67 6.79
N HIS A 52 0.01 12.60 5.67
CA HIS A 52 1.42 12.18 5.63
C HIS A 52 2.37 13.29 6.14
N LYS A 53 1.89 14.51 6.24
CA LYS A 53 2.66 15.70 6.66
C LYS A 53 2.23 16.23 8.02
N SER A 54 1.23 15.62 8.67
CA SER A 54 0.71 16.07 9.96
C SER A 54 1.78 16.05 11.06
N GLY A 55 1.60 16.89 12.06
CA GLY A 55 2.50 16.95 13.22
C GLY A 55 2.69 15.59 13.90
N PRO A 56 1.60 14.88 14.25
CA PRO A 56 1.67 13.55 14.85
C PRO A 56 2.42 12.54 13.99
N MET A 57 2.17 12.53 12.67
CA MET A 57 2.88 11.65 11.74
C MET A 57 4.37 11.96 11.70
N GLN A 58 4.76 13.23 11.61
CA GLN A 58 6.17 13.61 11.60
C GLN A 58 6.87 13.25 12.91
N ALA A 59 6.21 13.42 14.06
CA ALA A 59 6.74 13.01 15.36
C ALA A 59 6.96 11.50 15.40
N TYR A 60 5.98 10.71 14.97
CA TYR A 60 6.09 9.26 14.88
C TYR A 60 7.27 8.83 13.98
N LEU A 61 7.35 9.36 12.75
CA LEU A 61 8.40 8.99 11.79
C LEU A 61 9.81 9.26 12.31
N ARG A 62 10.01 10.32 13.11
CA ARG A 62 11.31 10.60 13.74
C ARG A 62 11.76 9.48 14.67
N THR A 63 10.84 8.82 15.36
CA THR A 63 11.15 7.70 16.27
C THR A 63 11.38 6.39 15.55
N GLN A 64 10.99 6.28 14.26
CA GLN A 64 11.06 5.02 13.49
C GLN A 64 12.29 4.92 12.57
N ARG A 65 13.21 5.86 12.60
CA ARG A 65 14.38 5.96 11.70
C ARG A 65 15.32 4.75 11.72
N SER A 66 15.26 3.94 12.76
CA SER A 66 16.08 2.72 12.87
C SER A 66 15.70 1.63 11.86
N TRP A 67 14.45 1.62 11.41
CA TRP A 67 13.93 0.61 10.48
C TRP A 67 13.22 1.20 9.26
N LEU A 68 12.72 2.46 9.32
CA LEU A 68 11.89 3.09 8.32
C LEU A 68 12.58 4.31 7.71
N THR A 69 12.76 4.29 6.41
CA THR A 69 13.13 5.46 5.60
C THR A 69 11.92 5.89 4.79
N VAL A 70 11.65 7.18 4.73
CA VAL A 70 10.49 7.71 4.00
C VAL A 70 10.97 8.53 2.81
N GLU A 71 10.50 8.14 1.63
CA GLU A 71 10.68 8.86 0.37
C GLU A 71 9.32 9.35 -0.14
N ARG A 72 9.30 10.52 -0.72
CA ARG A 72 8.06 11.11 -1.24
C ARG A 72 8.01 11.03 -2.75
N LEU A 73 6.88 10.55 -3.26
CA LEU A 73 6.60 10.65 -4.68
C LEU A 73 6.50 12.13 -5.10
N PRO A 74 6.95 12.47 -6.29
CA PRO A 74 6.67 13.78 -6.88
C PRO A 74 5.16 14.06 -6.88
N GLY A 75 4.79 15.32 -6.78
CA GLY A 75 3.39 15.72 -6.92
C GLY A 75 2.84 15.32 -8.29
N TYR A 76 1.60 14.84 -8.30
CA TYR A 76 0.89 14.45 -9.53
C TYR A 76 1.59 13.37 -10.38
N ALA A 77 2.26 12.42 -9.75
CA ALA A 77 2.91 11.29 -10.42
C ALA A 77 2.25 9.94 -10.06
N PRO A 78 0.97 9.71 -10.40
CA PRO A 78 0.29 8.44 -10.10
C PRO A 78 0.95 7.23 -10.77
N ASP A 79 1.56 7.44 -11.93
CA ASP A 79 2.25 6.40 -12.70
C ASP A 79 3.47 5.82 -11.96
N LEU A 80 4.03 6.58 -11.02
CA LEU A 80 5.11 6.12 -10.15
C LEU A 80 4.61 5.41 -8.88
N ASN A 81 3.28 5.33 -8.68
CA ASN A 81 2.70 4.70 -7.51
C ASN A 81 2.17 3.30 -7.84
N PRO A 82 2.85 2.21 -7.45
CA PRO A 82 2.39 0.86 -7.77
C PRO A 82 1.04 0.52 -7.11
N ALA A 83 0.61 1.26 -6.08
CA ALA A 83 -0.69 1.08 -5.47
C ALA A 83 -1.83 1.44 -6.45
N GLU A 84 -1.64 2.44 -7.32
CA GLU A 84 -2.63 2.80 -8.34
C GLU A 84 -2.83 1.68 -9.36
N LEU A 85 -1.77 0.96 -9.72
CA LEU A 85 -1.87 -0.20 -10.60
C LEU A 85 -2.63 -1.36 -9.95
N VAL A 86 -2.43 -1.58 -8.65
CA VAL A 86 -3.25 -2.57 -7.90
C VAL A 86 -4.71 -2.16 -7.90
N TRP A 87 -5.00 -0.90 -7.61
CA TRP A 87 -6.37 -0.38 -7.61
C TRP A 87 -7.02 -0.51 -8.99
N GLY A 88 -6.33 -0.12 -10.06
CA GLY A 88 -6.82 -0.27 -11.42
C GLY A 88 -7.11 -1.73 -11.77
N ASN A 89 -6.21 -2.65 -11.40
CA ASN A 89 -6.38 -4.07 -11.65
C ASN A 89 -7.58 -4.65 -10.87
N VAL A 90 -7.71 -4.34 -9.58
CA VAL A 90 -8.84 -4.83 -8.75
C VAL A 90 -10.17 -4.24 -9.22
N LYS A 91 -10.20 -2.95 -9.55
CA LYS A 91 -11.41 -2.32 -10.12
C LYS A 91 -11.82 -2.97 -11.43
N GLY A 92 -10.87 -3.24 -12.31
CA GLY A 92 -11.16 -3.84 -13.62
C GLY A 92 -11.51 -5.33 -13.58
N CYS A 93 -11.01 -6.07 -12.60
CA CYS A 93 -11.26 -7.52 -12.51
C CYS A 93 -12.43 -7.87 -11.58
N GLU A 94 -12.43 -7.35 -10.36
CA GLU A 94 -13.39 -7.76 -9.34
C GLU A 94 -14.59 -6.81 -9.22
N LEU A 95 -14.40 -5.52 -9.47
CA LEU A 95 -15.46 -4.52 -9.26
C LEU A 95 -16.15 -4.04 -10.55
N ALA A 96 -15.63 -4.37 -11.73
CA ALA A 96 -16.12 -3.83 -13.00
C ALA A 96 -17.62 -4.11 -13.27
N ASN A 97 -18.12 -5.26 -12.82
CA ASN A 97 -19.52 -5.68 -13.03
C ASN A 97 -20.24 -5.93 -11.70
N LEU A 98 -19.72 -5.36 -10.62
CA LEU A 98 -20.31 -5.58 -9.32
C LEU A 98 -21.56 -4.71 -9.13
N CYS A 99 -22.73 -5.33 -9.12
CA CYS A 99 -23.98 -4.76 -8.61
C CYS A 99 -24.10 -5.11 -7.12
N ALA A 100 -23.47 -4.33 -6.25
CA ALA A 100 -23.58 -4.55 -4.82
C ALA A 100 -24.62 -3.61 -4.23
N ASP A 101 -25.64 -4.18 -3.58
CA ASP A 101 -26.66 -3.41 -2.87
C ASP A 101 -26.16 -2.81 -1.56
N HIS A 102 -25.03 -3.33 -1.06
CA HIS A 102 -24.40 -2.92 0.21
C HIS A 102 -22.88 -2.84 0.13
N LEU A 103 -22.30 -1.95 0.93
CA LEU A 103 -20.84 -1.76 1.03
C LEU A 103 -20.07 -3.02 1.42
N ASP A 104 -20.70 -3.92 2.19
CA ASP A 104 -20.08 -5.18 2.61
C ASP A 104 -19.74 -6.08 1.41
N GLY A 105 -20.60 -6.09 0.37
CA GLY A 105 -20.32 -6.81 -0.87
C GLY A 105 -19.11 -6.25 -1.60
N VAL A 106 -19.01 -4.92 -1.67
CA VAL A 106 -17.86 -4.23 -2.27
C VAL A 106 -16.57 -4.55 -1.50
N GLU A 107 -16.62 -4.51 -0.17
CA GLU A 107 -15.45 -4.81 0.67
C GLU A 107 -15.01 -6.27 0.50
N HIS A 108 -15.96 -7.21 0.39
CA HIS A 108 -15.65 -8.62 0.18
C HIS A 108 -14.87 -8.83 -1.14
N GLU A 109 -15.37 -8.30 -2.24
CA GLU A 109 -14.73 -8.42 -3.55
C GLU A 109 -13.39 -7.67 -3.60
N LEU A 110 -13.32 -6.50 -3.01
CA LEU A 110 -12.08 -5.76 -2.86
C LEU A 110 -11.00 -6.61 -2.14
N ARG A 111 -11.36 -7.22 -1.02
CA ARG A 111 -10.45 -8.09 -0.26
C ARG A 111 -10.07 -9.34 -1.06
N ALA A 112 -10.99 -9.89 -1.86
CA ALA A 112 -10.70 -11.03 -2.74
C ALA A 112 -9.66 -10.64 -3.80
N GLY A 113 -9.83 -9.51 -4.48
CA GLY A 113 -8.89 -8.99 -5.46
C GLY A 113 -7.49 -8.71 -4.86
N LEU A 114 -7.45 -8.05 -3.72
CA LEU A 114 -6.18 -7.81 -3.02
C LEU A 114 -5.49 -9.10 -2.59
N ARG A 115 -6.23 -10.12 -2.14
CA ARG A 115 -5.69 -11.46 -1.85
C ARG A 115 -5.16 -12.15 -3.11
N ARG A 116 -5.84 -12.02 -4.25
CA ARG A 116 -5.38 -12.54 -5.54
C ARG A 116 -4.03 -11.92 -5.92
N VAL A 117 -3.92 -10.61 -5.89
CA VAL A 117 -2.65 -9.91 -6.15
C VAL A 117 -1.56 -10.35 -5.18
N ARG A 118 -1.86 -10.44 -3.87
CA ARG A 118 -0.92 -10.90 -2.84
C ARG A 118 -0.40 -12.31 -3.10
N ARG A 119 -1.24 -13.21 -3.62
CA ARG A 119 -0.88 -14.61 -3.93
C ARG A 119 -0.11 -14.76 -5.24
N SER A 120 -0.03 -13.72 -6.05
CA SER A 120 0.70 -13.70 -7.32
C SER A 120 1.95 -12.82 -7.22
N PRO A 121 3.11 -13.39 -6.83
CA PRO A 121 4.36 -12.63 -6.78
C PRO A 121 4.73 -12.00 -8.13
N THR A 122 4.42 -12.69 -9.23
CA THR A 122 4.66 -12.21 -10.59
C THR A 122 3.87 -10.95 -10.90
N LEU A 123 2.59 -10.89 -10.49
CA LEU A 123 1.73 -9.74 -10.70
C LEU A 123 2.19 -8.55 -9.83
N ALA A 124 2.47 -8.80 -8.55
CA ALA A 124 3.00 -7.77 -7.66
C ALA A 124 4.34 -7.20 -8.15
N PHE A 125 5.22 -8.06 -8.70
CA PHE A 125 6.48 -7.63 -9.30
C PHE A 125 6.26 -6.81 -10.58
N ALA A 126 5.29 -7.20 -11.42
CA ALA A 126 4.96 -6.46 -12.64
C ALA A 126 4.54 -5.02 -12.33
N PHE A 127 3.74 -4.80 -11.28
CA PHE A 127 3.37 -3.45 -10.84
C PHE A 127 4.57 -2.63 -10.37
N LEU A 128 5.48 -3.21 -9.58
CA LEU A 128 6.70 -2.52 -9.16
C LEU A 128 7.60 -2.18 -10.35
N ARG A 129 7.77 -3.12 -11.27
CA ARG A 129 8.58 -2.92 -12.48
C ARG A 129 8.01 -1.83 -13.38
N HIS A 130 6.68 -1.78 -13.53
CA HIS A 130 6.01 -0.77 -14.37
C HIS A 130 6.28 0.66 -13.86
N THR A 131 6.35 0.84 -12.56
CA THR A 131 6.63 2.14 -11.93
C THR A 131 8.12 2.48 -11.82
N GLY A 132 9.01 1.62 -12.31
CA GLY A 132 10.46 1.83 -12.20
C GLY A 132 11.04 1.63 -10.78
N LEU A 133 10.25 1.13 -9.84
CA LEU A 133 10.68 0.86 -8.46
C LEU A 133 11.28 -0.53 -8.25
N SER A 134 11.54 -1.26 -9.33
CA SER A 134 12.24 -2.53 -9.28
C SER A 134 13.68 -2.35 -9.78
N PHE A 135 14.64 -2.84 -9.03
CA PHE A 135 16.07 -2.81 -9.34
C PHE A 135 16.59 -4.19 -9.69
#